data_7d60564c50d8a10e9dd66e2b7861b68a
#
_entry.id   7d60564c50d8a10e9dd66e2b7861b68a
#
_cell.length_a   1.000
_cell.length_b   1.000
_cell.length_c   1.000
_cell.angle_alpha   90.00
_cell.angle_beta   90.00
_cell.angle_gamma   90.00
#
_symmetry.space_group_name_H-M   'P 1'
#
loop_
_entity.id
_entity.type
_entity.pdbx_description
1 polymer ?
#
loop_
_entity_poly.entity_id
_entity_poly.type
_entity_poly.pdbx_seq_one_letter_code
_entity_poly.pdbx_strand_id
1 'polypeptide(L)'
;MMGTPLVITGGKVIDGTGAPVRVADVVIDGAKIEAIVDRWDGDGEIIDASGLTVAPGFIDIHSHSDYTLLVDPRARSSIHQGVTTEVVGNCGFGCFPLRDPNLARTAIYGISDAVPLDWSSPGEYLDRLSAAGPAVNVMSLVPNGQLRLSTMGLVDRPARDDELAAMSRLLEEG
;
A
#
# COMPACT_ATOMS: atom_id res chain seq x y z
N MET A 1 -8.30 -19.48 -21.66
CA MET A 1 -7.14 -19.27 -22.54
C MET A 1 -6.10 -18.56 -21.70
N MET A 2 -4.90 -19.12 -21.54
CA MET A 2 -3.79 -18.42 -20.93
C MET A 2 -3.46 -17.21 -21.81
N GLY A 3 -3.31 -16.05 -21.20
CA GLY A 3 -2.89 -14.85 -21.92
C GLY A 3 -1.46 -14.99 -22.42
N THR A 4 -1.04 -14.10 -23.32
CA THR A 4 0.38 -14.01 -23.73
C THR A 4 1.18 -13.55 -22.49
N PRO A 5 2.20 -14.30 -22.04
CA PRO A 5 2.98 -13.91 -20.88
C PRO A 5 3.82 -12.66 -21.15
N LEU A 6 4.10 -11.89 -20.09
CA LEU A 6 5.09 -10.83 -20.13
C LEU A 6 6.46 -11.43 -19.76
N VAL A 7 7.50 -11.15 -20.53
CA VAL A 7 8.83 -11.70 -20.29
C VAL A 7 9.86 -10.58 -20.20
N ILE A 8 10.52 -10.48 -19.04
CA ILE A 8 11.63 -9.54 -18.84
C ILE A 8 12.92 -10.28 -19.15
N THR A 9 13.65 -9.88 -20.20
CA THR A 9 14.80 -10.65 -20.71
C THR A 9 16.13 -10.00 -20.44
N GLY A 10 17.16 -10.82 -20.21
CA GLY A 10 18.58 -10.42 -20.21
C GLY A 10 19.03 -9.57 -19.01
N GLY A 11 18.19 -9.43 -18.00
CA GLY A 11 18.49 -8.64 -16.80
C GLY A 11 19.35 -9.39 -15.78
N LYS A 12 20.07 -8.64 -14.92
CA LYS A 12 20.71 -9.17 -13.72
C LYS A 12 19.65 -9.37 -12.64
N VAL A 13 19.21 -10.59 -12.42
CA VAL A 13 18.12 -10.89 -11.47
C VAL A 13 18.66 -10.98 -10.05
N ILE A 14 18.02 -10.22 -9.15
CA ILE A 14 18.13 -10.29 -7.68
C ILE A 14 16.76 -10.67 -7.17
N ASP A 15 16.56 -11.92 -6.75
CA ASP A 15 15.26 -12.47 -6.40
C ASP A 15 14.84 -12.26 -4.92
N GLY A 16 15.71 -11.63 -4.12
CA GLY A 16 15.45 -11.38 -2.69
C GLY A 16 15.70 -12.58 -1.78
N THR A 17 16.10 -13.75 -2.30
CA THR A 17 16.36 -14.95 -1.49
C THR A 17 17.75 -14.97 -0.87
N GLY A 18 18.64 -14.05 -1.26
CA GLY A 18 20.07 -14.06 -0.90
C GLY A 18 20.92 -14.92 -1.83
N ALA A 19 20.34 -15.52 -2.87
CA ALA A 19 21.07 -16.24 -3.90
C ALA A 19 21.99 -15.28 -4.72
N PRO A 20 23.08 -15.80 -5.32
CA PRO A 20 23.93 -14.98 -6.18
C PRO A 20 23.16 -14.38 -7.36
N VAL A 21 23.50 -13.13 -7.69
CA VAL A 21 22.97 -12.45 -8.88
C VAL A 21 23.34 -13.24 -10.14
N ARG A 22 22.36 -13.44 -11.02
CA ARG A 22 22.57 -14.10 -12.31
C ARG A 22 21.83 -13.37 -13.44
N VAL A 23 22.32 -13.47 -14.66
CA VAL A 23 21.55 -13.03 -15.83
C VAL A 23 20.51 -14.10 -16.11
N ALA A 24 19.24 -13.68 -16.22
CA ALA A 24 18.12 -14.58 -16.44
C ALA A 24 16.93 -13.83 -17.04
N ASP A 25 15.97 -14.60 -17.53
CA ASP A 25 14.67 -14.11 -17.98
C ASP A 25 13.60 -14.41 -16.95
N VAL A 26 12.73 -13.42 -16.70
CA VAL A 26 11.61 -13.54 -15.76
C VAL A 26 10.32 -13.60 -16.54
N VAL A 27 9.58 -14.70 -16.40
CA VAL A 27 8.31 -14.97 -17.08
C VAL A 27 7.16 -14.67 -16.12
N ILE A 28 6.24 -13.81 -16.57
CA ILE A 28 5.09 -13.35 -15.79
C ILE A 28 3.81 -13.75 -16.53
N ASP A 29 2.94 -14.51 -15.85
CA ASP A 29 1.59 -14.82 -16.32
C ASP A 29 0.56 -14.19 -15.38
N GLY A 30 -0.18 -13.21 -15.91
CA GLY A 30 -1.11 -12.41 -15.13
C GLY A 30 -0.41 -11.68 -13.97
N ALA A 31 -0.74 -12.04 -12.73
CA ALA A 31 -0.20 -11.42 -11.52
C ALA A 31 0.91 -12.25 -10.84
N LYS A 32 1.46 -13.25 -11.53
CA LYS A 32 2.43 -14.18 -10.92
C LYS A 32 3.72 -14.28 -11.73
N ILE A 33 4.85 -14.39 -11.03
CA ILE A 33 6.09 -14.85 -11.62
C ILE A 33 5.96 -16.37 -11.80
N GLU A 34 5.86 -16.82 -13.07
CA GLU A 34 5.70 -18.22 -13.41
C GLU A 34 7.05 -18.95 -13.39
N ALA A 35 8.10 -18.28 -13.90
CA ALA A 35 9.43 -18.84 -13.95
C ALA A 35 10.52 -17.79 -13.95
N ILE A 36 11.72 -18.17 -13.48
CA ILE A 36 12.97 -17.46 -13.70
C ILE A 36 13.94 -18.46 -14.33
N VAL A 37 14.22 -18.28 -15.62
CA VAL A 37 14.97 -19.21 -16.45
C VAL A 37 16.21 -18.54 -17.03
N ASP A 38 17.22 -19.33 -17.41
CA ASP A 38 18.44 -18.77 -18.01
C ASP A 38 18.14 -18.11 -19.36
N ARG A 39 17.18 -18.65 -20.11
CA ARG A 39 16.69 -18.08 -21.35
C ARG A 39 15.26 -18.59 -21.62
N TRP A 40 14.40 -17.66 -22.02
CA TRP A 40 13.07 -17.97 -22.50
C TRP A 40 13.08 -18.11 -24.04
N ASP A 41 12.48 -19.17 -24.56
CA ASP A 41 12.38 -19.48 -25.98
C ASP A 41 10.91 -19.58 -26.48
N GLY A 42 9.95 -19.30 -25.59
CA GLY A 42 8.53 -19.28 -25.90
C GLY A 42 8.04 -17.91 -26.41
N ASP A 43 6.76 -17.86 -26.75
CA ASP A 43 6.09 -16.62 -27.12
C ASP A 43 5.89 -15.73 -25.86
N GLY A 44 5.80 -14.41 -26.06
CA GLY A 44 5.56 -13.45 -24.98
C GLY A 44 5.68 -11.99 -25.42
N GLU A 45 5.14 -11.10 -24.59
CA GLU A 45 5.47 -9.68 -24.69
C GLU A 45 6.83 -9.45 -24.01
N ILE A 46 7.79 -8.89 -24.74
CA ILE A 46 9.19 -8.80 -24.29
C ILE A 46 9.50 -7.40 -23.75
N ILE A 47 10.08 -7.37 -22.53
CA ILE A 47 10.77 -6.21 -21.97
C ILE A 47 12.26 -6.53 -21.95
N ASP A 48 13.06 -5.85 -22.77
CA ASP A 48 14.53 -5.98 -22.75
C ASP A 48 15.11 -5.25 -21.52
N ALA A 49 15.66 -6.03 -20.59
CA ALA A 49 16.36 -5.55 -19.41
C ALA A 49 17.89 -5.73 -19.52
N SER A 50 18.42 -5.87 -20.72
CA SER A 50 19.88 -6.02 -20.95
C SER A 50 20.66 -4.86 -20.32
N GLY A 51 21.61 -5.19 -19.45
CA GLY A 51 22.42 -4.22 -18.71
C GLY A 51 21.73 -3.63 -17.45
N LEU A 52 20.48 -3.96 -17.22
CA LEU A 52 19.71 -3.51 -16.05
C LEU A 52 19.67 -4.59 -14.96
N THR A 53 19.24 -4.19 -13.77
CA THR A 53 18.95 -5.10 -12.66
C THR A 53 17.43 -5.29 -12.55
N VAL A 54 16.99 -6.53 -12.47
CA VAL A 54 15.61 -6.92 -12.20
C VAL A 54 15.53 -7.40 -10.76
N ALA A 55 14.69 -6.76 -9.97
CA ALA A 55 14.49 -7.07 -8.56
C ALA A 55 13.02 -6.94 -8.18
N PRO A 56 12.57 -7.53 -7.07
CA PRO A 56 11.26 -7.22 -6.50
C PRO A 56 11.12 -5.71 -6.25
N GLY A 57 9.91 -5.19 -6.40
CA GLY A 57 9.62 -3.81 -6.02
C GLY A 57 9.84 -3.58 -4.53
N PHE A 58 10.23 -2.36 -4.16
CA PHE A 58 10.46 -2.01 -2.77
C PHE A 58 9.14 -1.91 -2.00
N ILE A 59 9.20 -2.27 -0.72
CA ILE A 59 8.12 -2.10 0.24
C ILE A 59 8.49 -0.93 1.14
N ASP A 60 7.75 0.18 1.04
CA ASP A 60 7.85 1.28 2.00
C ASP A 60 6.99 0.95 3.22
N ILE A 61 7.66 0.59 4.31
CA ILE A 61 6.99 0.16 5.56
C ILE A 61 6.51 1.34 6.41
N HIS A 62 6.76 2.58 6.02
CA HIS A 62 6.42 3.77 6.79
C HIS A 62 6.03 4.94 5.89
N SER A 63 4.84 4.86 5.33
CA SER A 63 4.26 5.92 4.49
C SER A 63 3.11 6.64 5.20
N HIS A 64 2.84 7.86 4.76
CA HIS A 64 1.69 8.68 5.18
C HIS A 64 0.82 9.06 3.97
N SER A 65 0.77 8.19 2.99
CA SER A 65 0.01 8.39 1.75
C SER A 65 -1.48 8.03 1.86
N ASP A 66 -1.95 7.67 3.04
CA ASP A 66 -3.32 7.22 3.33
C ASP A 66 -4.38 8.04 2.57
N TYR A 67 -4.37 9.36 2.74
CA TYR A 67 -5.32 10.25 2.11
C TYR A 67 -4.86 10.67 0.70
N THR A 68 -3.57 10.90 0.53
CA THR A 68 -3.05 11.44 -0.74
C THR A 68 -3.18 10.47 -1.91
N LEU A 69 -3.23 9.16 -1.66
CA LEU A 69 -3.54 8.14 -2.67
C LEU A 69 -5.00 8.19 -3.15
N LEU A 70 -5.92 8.73 -2.35
CA LEU A 70 -7.28 9.01 -2.79
C LEU A 70 -7.34 10.25 -3.70
N VAL A 71 -6.42 11.20 -3.51
CA VAL A 71 -6.33 12.44 -4.31
C VAL A 71 -5.59 12.19 -5.63
N ASP A 72 -4.45 11.51 -5.58
CA ASP A 72 -3.67 11.11 -6.75
C ASP A 72 -3.22 9.65 -6.62
N PRO A 73 -4.03 8.71 -7.15
CA PRO A 73 -3.74 7.29 -7.04
C PRO A 73 -2.53 6.83 -7.86
N ARG A 74 -1.98 7.69 -8.73
CA ARG A 74 -0.80 7.34 -9.55
C ARG A 74 0.47 7.11 -8.74
N ALA A 75 0.53 7.55 -7.46
CA ALA A 75 1.66 7.34 -6.55
C ALA A 75 3.03 7.63 -7.20
N ARG A 76 3.13 8.69 -8.02
CA ARG A 76 4.28 8.94 -8.91
C ARG A 76 5.61 9.01 -8.17
N SER A 77 5.64 9.65 -7.00
CA SER A 77 6.87 9.76 -6.21
C SER A 77 7.40 8.39 -5.76
N SER A 78 6.51 7.47 -5.43
CA SER A 78 6.84 6.14 -4.94
C SER A 78 7.24 5.21 -6.09
N ILE A 79 6.41 5.09 -7.13
CA ILE A 79 6.69 4.19 -8.26
C ILE A 79 7.94 4.57 -9.03
N HIS A 80 8.24 5.87 -9.17
CA HIS A 80 9.49 6.32 -9.81
C HIS A 80 10.76 6.01 -9.00
N GLN A 81 10.61 5.63 -7.74
CA GLN A 81 11.68 5.14 -6.87
C GLN A 81 11.70 3.62 -6.74
N GLY A 82 10.81 2.91 -7.46
CA GLY A 82 10.71 1.46 -7.43
C GLY A 82 9.89 0.90 -6.26
N VAL A 83 9.18 1.75 -5.52
CA VAL A 83 8.23 1.30 -4.49
C VAL A 83 6.98 0.76 -5.16
N THR A 84 6.59 -0.46 -4.79
CA THR A 84 5.39 -1.13 -5.31
C THR A 84 4.37 -1.47 -4.23
N THR A 85 4.75 -1.29 -2.96
CA THR A 85 3.88 -1.51 -1.80
C THR A 85 4.17 -0.45 -0.75
N GLU A 86 3.12 0.15 -0.22
CA GLU A 86 3.21 1.11 0.89
C GLU A 86 2.43 0.60 2.10
N VAL A 87 3.03 0.73 3.29
CA VAL A 87 2.35 0.50 4.56
C VAL A 87 2.00 1.85 5.15
N VAL A 88 0.70 2.11 5.29
CA VAL A 88 0.13 3.37 5.79
C VAL A 88 -0.47 3.22 7.19
N GLY A 89 -1.04 4.27 7.79
CA GLY A 89 -1.59 4.23 9.15
C GLY A 89 -0.53 4.39 10.24
N ASN A 90 0.65 4.89 9.87
CA ASN A 90 1.79 5.03 10.77
C ASN A 90 1.65 6.22 11.73
N CYS A 91 2.44 6.23 12.81
CA CYS A 91 2.56 7.32 13.79
C CYS A 91 1.23 7.75 14.44
N GLY A 92 0.21 6.91 14.37
CA GLY A 92 -1.15 7.24 14.83
C GLY A 92 -1.97 8.07 13.86
N PHE A 93 -1.41 8.47 12.70
CA PHE A 93 -2.11 9.15 11.61
C PHE A 93 -2.72 8.14 10.66
N GLY A 94 -3.91 8.45 10.11
CA GLY A 94 -4.55 7.61 9.11
C GLY A 94 -6.00 7.97 8.87
N CYS A 95 -6.66 7.23 7.98
CA CYS A 95 -7.97 7.56 7.45
C CYS A 95 -9.13 6.80 8.09
N PHE A 96 -8.91 5.99 9.11
CA PHE A 96 -9.97 5.27 9.82
C PHE A 96 -9.56 4.93 11.28
N PRO A 97 -10.53 4.64 12.16
CA PRO A 97 -11.97 4.88 12.03
C PRO A 97 -12.30 6.38 12.03
N LEU A 98 -13.37 6.80 11.34
CA LEU A 98 -13.84 8.18 11.33
C LEU A 98 -15.21 8.28 11.99
N ARG A 99 -15.27 8.57 13.28
CA ARG A 99 -16.54 8.81 14.01
C ARG A 99 -16.99 10.27 13.94
N ASP A 100 -16.05 11.19 13.94
CA ASP A 100 -16.25 12.62 13.70
C ASP A 100 -15.25 13.07 12.62
N PRO A 101 -15.71 13.27 11.36
CA PRO A 101 -14.81 13.68 10.26
C PRO A 101 -14.08 14.99 10.52
N ASN A 102 -14.68 15.95 11.23
CA ASN A 102 -14.05 17.24 11.51
C ASN A 102 -12.88 17.07 12.47
N LEU A 103 -13.04 16.23 13.49
CA LEU A 103 -12.00 15.91 14.44
C LEU A 103 -10.93 15.02 13.82
N ALA A 104 -11.34 14.01 13.06
CA ALA A 104 -10.45 13.05 12.40
C ALA A 104 -9.46 13.73 11.44
N ARG A 105 -9.87 14.83 10.78
CA ARG A 105 -8.98 15.63 9.93
C ARG A 105 -7.68 16.06 10.61
N THR A 106 -7.66 16.20 11.93
CA THR A 106 -6.46 16.60 12.69
C THR A 106 -5.39 15.50 12.73
N ALA A 107 -5.75 14.26 12.43
CA ALA A 107 -4.85 13.10 12.38
C ALA A 107 -4.84 12.43 10.99
N ILE A 108 -5.07 13.18 9.92
CA ILE A 108 -4.93 12.75 8.54
C ILE A 108 -3.84 13.58 7.88
N TYR A 109 -2.78 12.91 7.46
CA TYR A 109 -1.67 13.58 6.80
C TYR A 109 -2.05 13.99 5.37
N GLY A 110 -1.65 15.20 4.95
CA GLY A 110 -1.93 15.70 3.60
C GLY A 110 -3.40 15.97 3.30
N ILE A 111 -4.24 16.08 4.34
CA ILE A 111 -5.68 16.32 4.19
C ILE A 111 -5.96 17.60 3.38
N SER A 112 -6.96 17.54 2.52
CA SER A 112 -7.47 18.64 1.72
C SER A 112 -8.97 18.48 1.54
N ASP A 113 -9.59 19.36 0.74
CA ASP A 113 -11.01 19.24 0.38
C ASP A 113 -11.22 18.51 -0.97
N ALA A 114 -10.15 17.92 -1.53
CA ALA A 114 -10.21 17.22 -2.82
C ALA A 114 -11.05 15.94 -2.77
N VAL A 115 -11.06 15.25 -1.61
CA VAL A 115 -11.85 14.02 -1.40
C VAL A 115 -12.63 14.19 -0.09
N PRO A 116 -13.98 14.02 -0.12
CA PRO A 116 -14.79 14.06 1.09
C PRO A 116 -14.48 12.84 1.99
N LEU A 117 -14.54 13.05 3.30
CA LEU A 117 -14.47 11.99 4.30
C LEU A 117 -15.86 11.39 4.51
N ASP A 118 -16.29 10.54 3.60
CA ASP A 118 -17.65 9.95 3.55
C ASP A 118 -17.70 8.47 3.95
N TRP A 119 -16.67 8.00 4.63
CA TRP A 119 -16.56 6.66 5.22
C TRP A 119 -16.38 6.75 6.74
N SER A 120 -16.60 5.66 7.45
CA SER A 120 -16.45 5.58 8.90
C SER A 120 -15.62 4.39 9.37
N SER A 121 -15.67 3.28 8.63
CA SER A 121 -15.01 2.01 8.97
C SER A 121 -13.75 1.76 8.14
N PRO A 122 -12.88 0.83 8.58
CA PRO A 122 -11.73 0.37 7.80
C PRO A 122 -12.14 -0.16 6.42
N GLY A 123 -13.19 -1.00 6.37
CA GLY A 123 -13.66 -1.60 5.12
C GLY A 123 -14.10 -0.55 4.11
N GLU A 124 -14.92 0.44 4.53
CA GLU A 124 -15.35 1.53 3.65
C GLU A 124 -14.20 2.37 3.12
N TYR A 125 -13.17 2.63 3.94
CA TYR A 125 -11.95 3.30 3.49
C TYR A 125 -11.20 2.47 2.44
N LEU A 126 -11.00 1.18 2.70
CA LEU A 126 -10.29 0.28 1.78
C LEU A 126 -11.04 0.10 0.46
N ASP A 127 -12.38 0.03 0.50
CA ASP A 127 -13.22 0.01 -0.69
C ASP A 127 -13.06 1.31 -1.50
N ARG A 128 -13.04 2.46 -0.81
CA ARG A 128 -12.82 3.76 -1.43
C ARG A 128 -11.44 3.85 -2.09
N LEU A 129 -10.41 3.37 -1.40
CA LEU A 129 -9.03 3.33 -1.90
C LEU A 129 -8.92 2.38 -3.10
N SER A 130 -9.51 1.19 -3.01
CA SER A 130 -9.56 0.23 -4.11
C SER A 130 -10.24 0.81 -5.35
N ALA A 131 -11.36 1.52 -5.17
CA ALA A 131 -12.07 2.19 -6.26
C ALA A 131 -11.25 3.32 -6.90
N ALA A 132 -10.36 3.98 -6.16
CA ALA A 132 -9.44 4.97 -6.69
C ALA A 132 -8.34 4.35 -7.57
N GLY A 133 -8.04 3.06 -7.41
CA GLY A 133 -7.09 2.30 -8.20
C GLY A 133 -5.64 2.76 -8.04
N PRO A 134 -5.07 2.72 -6.83
CA PRO A 134 -3.70 3.16 -6.60
C PRO A 134 -2.70 2.33 -7.42
N ALA A 135 -1.65 2.99 -7.92
CA ALA A 135 -0.59 2.36 -8.70
C ALA A 135 0.38 1.51 -7.84
N VAL A 136 0.22 1.52 -6.53
CA VAL A 136 0.97 0.72 -5.56
C VAL A 136 0.00 -0.18 -4.79
N ASN A 137 0.50 -1.31 -4.29
CA ASN A 137 -0.25 -2.06 -3.28
C ASN A 137 -0.23 -1.29 -1.97
N VAL A 138 -1.32 -1.37 -1.20
CA VAL A 138 -1.43 -0.68 0.08
C VAL A 138 -1.79 -1.68 1.18
N MET A 139 -1.05 -1.61 2.27
CA MET A 139 -1.40 -2.23 3.54
C MET A 139 -1.62 -1.13 4.57
N SER A 140 -2.62 -1.26 5.42
CA SER A 140 -2.86 -0.27 6.45
C SER A 140 -2.71 -0.86 7.84
N LEU A 141 -2.00 -0.14 8.70
CA LEU A 141 -2.07 -0.32 10.14
C LEU A 141 -3.34 0.36 10.67
N VAL A 142 -3.82 -0.04 11.84
CA VAL A 142 -4.90 0.67 12.52
C VAL A 142 -4.31 1.85 13.29
N PRO A 143 -4.62 3.10 12.90
CA PRO A 143 -3.95 4.27 13.47
C PRO A 143 -4.43 4.56 14.89
N ASN A 144 -3.56 4.43 15.89
CA ASN A 144 -3.91 4.65 17.29
C ASN A 144 -4.47 6.06 17.55
N GLY A 145 -4.00 7.08 16.84
CA GLY A 145 -4.53 8.44 16.94
C GLY A 145 -6.00 8.52 16.54
N GLN A 146 -6.39 7.83 15.47
CA GLN A 146 -7.80 7.77 15.05
C GLN A 146 -8.66 6.96 16.02
N LEU A 147 -8.14 5.89 16.62
CA LEU A 147 -8.83 5.17 17.70
C LEU A 147 -9.15 6.11 18.86
N ARG A 148 -8.14 6.88 19.32
CA ARG A 148 -8.34 7.86 20.41
C ARG A 148 -9.34 8.95 20.03
N LEU A 149 -9.18 9.58 18.85
CA LEU A 149 -10.08 10.63 18.39
C LEU A 149 -11.52 10.15 18.30
N SER A 150 -11.72 8.93 17.81
CA SER A 150 -13.04 8.32 17.63
C SER A 150 -13.71 7.94 18.96
N THR A 151 -12.97 7.77 20.04
CA THR A 151 -13.51 7.35 21.35
C THR A 151 -13.49 8.45 22.40
N MET A 152 -12.45 9.27 22.42
CA MET A 152 -12.21 10.25 23.47
C MET A 152 -12.22 11.69 22.98
N GLY A 153 -12.03 11.91 21.68
CA GLY A 153 -11.77 13.23 21.13
C GLY A 153 -10.36 13.76 21.49
N LEU A 154 -10.17 15.07 21.34
CA LEU A 154 -8.94 15.79 21.70
C LEU A 154 -8.94 16.15 23.18
N VAL A 155 -8.62 15.18 24.04
CA VAL A 155 -8.51 15.39 25.48
C VAL A 155 -7.14 14.94 25.98
N ASP A 156 -6.54 15.75 26.86
CA ASP A 156 -5.24 15.49 27.48
C ASP A 156 -5.44 14.79 28.84
N ARG A 157 -5.77 13.51 28.79
CA ARG A 157 -5.85 12.61 29.94
C ARG A 157 -5.70 11.15 29.50
N PRO A 158 -5.39 10.23 30.39
CA PRO A 158 -5.50 8.79 30.14
C PRO A 158 -6.92 8.38 29.74
N ALA A 159 -7.02 7.33 28.93
CA ALA A 159 -8.29 6.71 28.60
C ALA A 159 -8.89 6.01 29.86
N ARG A 160 -10.20 6.07 30.01
CA ARG A 160 -10.94 5.28 31.00
C ARG A 160 -11.12 3.84 30.48
N ASP A 161 -11.51 2.92 31.36
CA ASP A 161 -11.71 1.52 31.01
C ASP A 161 -12.79 1.32 29.92
N ASP A 162 -13.88 2.10 29.96
CA ASP A 162 -14.92 2.08 28.96
C ASP A 162 -14.43 2.58 27.58
N GLU A 163 -13.54 3.58 27.58
CA GLU A 163 -12.91 4.11 26.37
C GLU A 163 -11.87 3.14 25.81
N LEU A 164 -11.07 2.50 26.67
CA LEU A 164 -10.13 1.44 26.26
C LEU A 164 -10.88 0.26 25.61
N ALA A 165 -11.98 -0.17 26.22
CA ALA A 165 -12.81 -1.22 25.64
C ALA A 165 -13.43 -0.82 24.28
N ALA A 166 -13.78 0.46 24.12
CA ALA A 166 -14.26 0.98 22.83
C ALA A 166 -13.14 1.01 21.77
N MET A 167 -11.93 1.45 22.15
CA MET A 167 -10.75 1.44 21.26
C MET A 167 -10.39 0.01 20.84
N SER A 168 -10.46 -0.97 21.75
CA SER A 168 -10.21 -2.37 21.44
C SER A 168 -11.19 -2.91 20.40
N ARG A 169 -12.48 -2.60 20.52
CA ARG A 169 -13.48 -3.00 19.50
C ARG A 169 -13.19 -2.38 18.14
N LEU A 170 -12.82 -1.09 18.08
CA LEU A 170 -12.46 -0.43 16.84
C LEU A 170 -11.17 -0.99 16.23
N LEU A 171 -10.23 -1.45 17.06
CA LEU A 171 -9.01 -2.12 16.61
C LEU A 171 -9.33 -3.49 15.98
N GLU A 172 -10.29 -4.23 16.53
CA GLU A 172 -10.72 -5.53 16.04
C GLU A 172 -11.50 -5.44 14.71
N GLU A 173 -12.03 -4.26 14.38
CA GLU A 173 -12.71 -3.98 13.10
C GLU A 173 -11.70 -3.76 11.93
N GLY A 174 -10.43 -3.44 12.21
CA GLY A 174 -9.38 -3.11 11.25
C GLY A 174 -8.33 -4.20 11.13
#